data_89b9b724942dd365a8191039fab251ab
#
_entry.id   89b9b724942dd365a8191039fab251ab
#
_cell.length_a   1.000
_cell.length_b   1.000
_cell.length_c   1.000
_cell.angle_alpha   90.00
_cell.angle_beta   90.00
_cell.angle_gamma   90.00
#
_symmetry.space_group_name_H-M   'P 1'
#
loop_
_entity.id
_entity.type
_entity.pdbx_description
1 polymer ?
#
loop_
_entity_poly.entity_id
_entity_poly.type
_entity_poly.pdbx_seq_one_letter_code
_entity_poly.pdbx_strand_id
1 'polypeptide(L)'
;MNVTDKPTFELVVSDAPRSKVFHLKGRLMDQQQADRLMYTLDTEVAGGAKYVVLDMSELPYMNSTGLNILINVLTRTRNAGGDTLIAGMSNSVRQLFIVTKLDTVFIIAPTVEEAVTRIPA
;
A
#
# COMPACT_ATOMS: atom_id res chain seq x y z
N MET A 1 0.28 -21.66 -22.68
CA MET A 1 0.04 -21.15 -22.38
C MET A 1 -0.50 -20.64 -21.67
N ASN A 2 -0.52 -20.54 -21.36
CA ASN A 2 -1.05 -20.27 -20.75
C ASN A 2 -1.42 -19.26 -20.25
N VAL A 3 -1.74 -18.82 -20.64
CA VAL A 3 -2.73 -18.08 -20.24
C VAL A 3 -2.70 -17.63 -18.91
N THR A 4 -2.15 -18.33 -18.20
CA THR A 4 -1.97 -18.14 -16.88
C THR A 4 -0.96 -17.12 -16.55
N ASP A 5 -0.52 -16.41 -17.53
CA ASP A 5 0.55 -15.47 -17.36
C ASP A 5 0.07 -14.13 -16.88
N LYS A 6 -1.19 -13.99 -16.54
CA LYS A 6 -1.66 -12.75 -15.94
C LYS A 6 -0.95 -12.54 -14.64
N PRO A 7 -0.37 -11.35 -14.41
CA PRO A 7 0.21 -11.07 -13.12
C PRO A 7 -0.86 -11.14 -12.05
N THR A 8 -0.54 -11.78 -10.93
CA THR A 8 -1.44 -11.85 -9.80
C THR A 8 -1.36 -10.57 -8.97
N PHE A 9 -0.39 -9.73 -9.25
CA PHE A 9 -0.21 -8.47 -8.53
C PHE A 9 0.34 -7.43 -9.50
N GLU A 10 -0.30 -6.27 -9.51
CA GLU A 10 0.16 -5.14 -10.32
C GLU A 10 0.33 -3.92 -9.44
N LEU A 11 1.30 -3.09 -9.81
CA LEU A 11 1.59 -1.86 -9.08
C LEU A 11 1.73 -0.72 -10.08
N VAL A 12 0.96 0.34 -9.85
CA VAL A 12 1.04 1.57 -10.64
C VAL A 12 1.24 2.73 -9.67
N VAL A 13 2.21 3.60 -9.97
CA VAL A 13 2.48 4.75 -9.12
C VAL A 13 2.01 6.01 -9.82
N SER A 14 1.33 6.88 -9.09
CA SER A 14 0.93 8.19 -9.59
C SER A 14 1.24 9.25 -8.55
N ASP A 15 1.27 10.51 -9.01
CA ASP A 15 1.55 11.65 -8.14
C ASP A 15 0.28 12.19 -7.53
N ALA A 16 0.40 12.71 -6.31
CA ALA A 16 -0.67 13.44 -5.64
C ALA A 16 -0.01 14.55 -4.82
N PRO A 17 -0.78 15.53 -4.31
CA PRO A 17 -0.18 16.58 -3.51
C PRO A 17 0.59 16.03 -2.33
N ARG A 18 1.87 16.36 -2.26
CA ARG A 18 2.79 15.99 -1.19
C ARG A 18 2.93 14.49 -0.96
N SER A 19 2.58 13.66 -1.97
CA SER A 19 2.54 12.22 -1.79
C SER A 19 2.67 11.49 -3.10
N LYS A 20 2.92 10.18 -3.00
CA LYS A 20 2.82 9.25 -4.12
C LYS A 20 1.69 8.28 -3.82
N VAL A 21 0.91 7.96 -4.84
CA VAL A 21 -0.15 6.97 -4.69
C VAL A 21 0.31 5.68 -5.36
N PHE A 22 0.31 4.61 -4.59
CA PHE A 22 0.63 3.28 -5.07
C PHE A 22 -0.67 2.52 -5.24
N HIS A 23 -1.08 2.34 -6.50
CA HIS A 23 -2.28 1.58 -6.82
C HIS A 23 -1.92 0.11 -6.86
N LEU A 24 -2.40 -0.65 -5.87
CA LEU A 24 -2.13 -2.08 -5.76
C LEU A 24 -3.32 -2.83 -6.34
N LYS A 25 -3.05 -3.75 -7.27
CA LYS A 25 -4.12 -4.48 -7.95
C LYS A 25 -3.86 -5.97 -7.85
N GLY A 26 -4.92 -6.74 -7.66
CA GLY A 26 -4.85 -8.20 -7.62
C GLY A 26 -4.71 -8.74 -6.23
N ARG A 27 -3.66 -9.50 -5.97
CA ARG A 27 -3.45 -10.18 -4.69
C ARG A 27 -2.05 -9.93 -4.17
N LEU A 28 -1.94 -9.64 -2.90
CA LEU A 28 -0.64 -9.44 -2.25
C LEU A 28 -0.44 -10.57 -1.26
N MET A 29 0.21 -11.64 -1.69
CA MET A 29 0.24 -12.90 -0.95
C MET A 29 1.61 -13.57 -0.85
N ASP A 30 2.65 -13.08 -1.51
CA ASP A 30 3.95 -13.73 -1.45
C ASP A 30 5.11 -12.74 -1.49
N GLN A 31 6.29 -13.25 -1.17
CA GLN A 31 7.49 -12.44 -1.02
C GLN A 31 7.99 -11.87 -2.35
N GLN A 32 7.73 -12.55 -3.45
CA GLN A 32 8.15 -12.08 -4.75
C GLN A 32 7.43 -10.79 -5.14
N GLN A 33 6.16 -10.70 -4.79
CA GLN A 33 5.37 -9.48 -4.96
C GLN A 33 5.91 -8.36 -4.07
N ALA A 34 6.37 -8.72 -2.86
CA ALA A 34 6.98 -7.77 -1.94
C ALA A 34 8.21 -7.12 -2.52
N ASP A 35 9.05 -7.90 -3.21
CA ASP A 35 10.30 -7.37 -3.75
C ASP A 35 10.04 -6.24 -4.72
N ARG A 36 9.05 -6.38 -5.58
CA ARG A 36 8.68 -5.34 -6.53
C ARG A 36 8.17 -4.09 -5.83
N LEU A 37 7.29 -4.29 -4.86
CA LEU A 37 6.71 -3.17 -4.11
C LEU A 37 7.81 -2.42 -3.34
N MET A 38 8.69 -3.14 -2.66
CA MET A 38 9.73 -2.53 -1.85
C MET A 38 10.77 -1.82 -2.71
N TYR A 39 11.12 -2.39 -3.86
CA TYR A 39 12.03 -1.73 -4.79
C TYR A 39 11.45 -0.40 -5.28
N THR A 40 10.18 -0.40 -5.67
CA THR A 40 9.50 0.81 -6.13
C THR A 40 9.44 1.84 -5.00
N LEU A 41 9.11 1.40 -3.79
CA LEU A 41 9.04 2.29 -2.65
C LEU A 41 10.40 2.92 -2.37
N ASP A 42 11.47 2.13 -2.35
CA ASP A 42 12.80 2.64 -2.07
C ASP A 42 13.24 3.66 -3.13
N THR A 43 12.88 3.42 -4.39
CA THR A 43 13.16 4.35 -5.47
C THR A 43 12.44 5.68 -5.25
N GLU A 44 11.17 5.65 -4.88
CA GLU A 44 10.40 6.87 -4.65
C GLU A 44 10.90 7.63 -3.42
N VAL A 45 11.23 6.91 -2.35
CA VAL A 45 11.77 7.53 -1.14
C VAL A 45 13.12 8.17 -1.41
N ALA A 46 13.98 7.50 -2.19
CA ALA A 46 15.27 8.07 -2.59
C ALA A 46 15.09 9.34 -3.42
N GLY A 47 13.99 9.44 -4.16
CA GLY A 47 13.65 10.62 -4.93
C GLY A 47 12.97 11.73 -4.12
N GLY A 48 12.79 11.54 -2.81
CA GLY A 48 12.23 12.56 -1.93
C GLY A 48 10.84 12.30 -1.41
N ALA A 49 10.20 11.20 -1.80
CA ALA A 49 8.86 10.89 -1.32
C ALA A 49 8.90 10.53 0.17
N LYS A 50 7.97 11.06 0.94
CA LYS A 50 7.83 10.75 2.37
C LYS A 50 6.47 10.16 2.70
N TYR A 51 5.43 10.58 1.99
CA TYR A 51 4.07 10.13 2.23
C TYR A 51 3.60 9.28 1.07
N VAL A 52 3.13 8.09 1.37
CA VAL A 52 2.65 7.14 0.38
C VAL A 52 1.22 6.77 0.73
N VAL A 53 0.33 6.85 -0.25
CA VAL A 53 -1.03 6.37 -0.12
C VAL A 53 -1.12 5.04 -0.86
N LEU A 54 -1.48 3.99 -0.15
CA LEU A 54 -1.71 2.68 -0.75
C LEU A 54 -3.17 2.60 -1.16
N ASP A 55 -3.44 2.65 -2.45
CA ASP A 55 -4.79 2.51 -2.97
C ASP A 55 -5.08 1.02 -3.13
N MET A 56 -5.95 0.52 -2.26
CA MET A 56 -6.28 -0.90 -2.17
C MET A 56 -7.63 -1.22 -2.82
N SER A 57 -8.20 -0.30 -3.58
CA SER A 57 -9.54 -0.48 -4.14
C SER A 57 -9.63 -1.62 -5.14
N GLU A 58 -8.51 -2.03 -5.72
CA GLU A 58 -8.46 -3.15 -6.65
C GLU A 58 -7.63 -4.32 -6.10
N LEU A 59 -7.49 -4.38 -4.78
CA LEU A 59 -6.79 -5.47 -4.10
C LEU A 59 -7.75 -6.16 -3.12
N PRO A 60 -8.65 -7.01 -3.62
CA PRO A 60 -9.68 -7.62 -2.77
C PRO A 60 -9.14 -8.62 -1.77
N TYR A 61 -7.92 -9.13 -2.00
CA TYR A 61 -7.36 -10.18 -1.17
C TYR A 61 -5.94 -9.91 -0.74
N MET A 62 -5.64 -10.19 0.53
CA MET A 62 -4.27 -10.38 1.00
C MET A 62 -4.31 -11.36 2.17
N ASN A 63 -3.15 -11.94 2.47
CA ASN A 63 -2.97 -12.82 3.63
C ASN A 63 -2.01 -12.16 4.63
N SER A 64 -1.60 -12.88 5.67
CA SER A 64 -0.68 -12.33 6.66
C SER A 64 0.69 -11.98 6.07
N THR A 65 1.13 -12.67 5.02
CA THR A 65 2.36 -12.29 4.32
C THR A 65 2.20 -10.91 3.69
N GLY A 66 1.07 -10.67 3.01
CA GLY A 66 0.77 -9.36 2.45
C GLY A 66 0.72 -8.29 3.51
N LEU A 67 0.11 -8.60 4.65
CA LEU A 67 0.02 -7.66 5.76
C LEU A 67 1.39 -7.26 6.27
N ASN A 68 2.30 -8.23 6.42
CA ASN A 68 3.67 -7.95 6.83
C ASN A 68 4.41 -7.07 5.83
N ILE A 69 4.13 -7.25 4.54
CA ILE A 69 4.69 -6.41 3.50
C ILE A 69 4.27 -4.96 3.71
N LEU A 70 3.00 -4.72 3.99
CA LEU A 70 2.50 -3.37 4.23
C LEU A 70 3.11 -2.75 5.49
N ILE A 71 3.36 -3.56 6.51
CA ILE A 71 4.05 -3.08 7.71
C ILE A 71 5.46 -2.62 7.35
N ASN A 72 6.15 -3.33 6.48
CA ASN A 72 7.47 -2.90 6.02
C ASN A 72 7.41 -1.60 5.24
N VAL A 73 6.37 -1.40 4.44
CA VAL A 73 6.16 -0.13 3.74
C VAL A 73 6.02 1.00 4.75
N LEU A 74 5.20 0.78 5.78
CA LEU A 74 4.99 1.78 6.83
C LEU A 74 6.29 2.13 7.54
N THR A 75 7.08 1.12 7.88
CA THR A 75 8.37 1.33 8.55
C THR A 75 9.29 2.20 7.68
N ARG A 76 9.35 1.91 6.37
CA ARG A 76 10.21 2.66 5.46
C ARG A 76 9.79 4.13 5.35
N THR A 77 8.50 4.39 5.22
CA THR A 77 8.02 5.77 5.11
C THR A 77 8.22 6.53 6.41
N ARG A 78 8.00 5.89 7.55
CA ARG A 78 8.21 6.55 8.85
C ARG A 78 9.68 6.84 9.09
N ASN A 79 10.56 5.94 8.69
CA ASN A 79 12.00 6.18 8.80
C ASN A 79 12.45 7.32 7.89
N ALA A 80 11.74 7.60 6.81
CA ALA A 80 12.04 8.71 5.92
C ALA A 80 11.42 10.04 6.38
N GLY A 81 10.72 10.02 7.51
CA GLY A 81 10.11 11.22 8.05
C GLY A 81 8.68 11.45 7.60
N GLY A 82 8.04 10.44 7.03
CA GLY A 82 6.68 10.53 6.53
C GLY A 82 5.76 9.49 7.14
N ASP A 83 4.83 8.99 6.34
CA ASP A 83 3.87 8.00 6.80
C ASP A 83 3.26 7.27 5.61
N THR A 84 2.56 6.17 5.91
CA THR A 84 1.81 5.41 4.92
C THR A 84 0.33 5.47 5.28
N LEU A 85 -0.49 5.86 4.30
CA LEU A 85 -1.94 5.90 4.45
C LEU A 85 -2.56 4.83 3.58
N ILE A 86 -3.71 4.30 3.98
CA ILE A 86 -4.39 3.26 3.22
C ILE A 86 -5.76 3.77 2.82
N ALA A 87 -6.12 3.53 1.56
CA ALA A 87 -7.40 3.94 1.02
C ALA A 87 -8.10 2.77 0.31
N GLY A 88 -9.40 2.73 0.41
CA GLY A 88 -10.23 1.85 -0.41
C GLY A 88 -10.20 0.37 -0.08
N MET A 89 -9.93 -0.01 1.17
CA MET A 89 -9.89 -1.42 1.54
C MET A 89 -11.21 -2.12 1.29
N SER A 90 -11.14 -3.37 0.79
CA SER A 90 -12.30 -4.24 0.73
C SER A 90 -12.69 -4.68 2.15
N ASN A 91 -13.90 -5.21 2.30
CA ASN A 91 -14.34 -5.74 3.58
C ASN A 91 -13.45 -6.86 4.08
N SER A 92 -12.99 -7.72 3.19
CA SER A 92 -12.12 -8.83 3.53
C SER A 92 -10.78 -8.34 4.08
N VAL A 93 -10.18 -7.36 3.42
CA VAL A 93 -8.92 -6.78 3.86
C VAL A 93 -9.11 -6.02 5.17
N ARG A 94 -10.22 -5.28 5.28
CA ARG A 94 -10.52 -4.54 6.51
C ARG A 94 -10.61 -5.48 7.72
N GLN A 95 -11.25 -6.63 7.55
CA GLN A 95 -11.36 -7.61 8.63
C GLN A 95 -9.99 -8.09 9.09
N LEU A 96 -9.09 -8.32 8.15
CA LEU A 96 -7.73 -8.72 8.49
C LEU A 96 -7.03 -7.65 9.33
N PHE A 97 -7.20 -6.39 8.99
CA PHE A 97 -6.64 -5.28 9.77
C PHE A 97 -7.25 -5.19 11.16
N ILE A 98 -8.56 -5.40 11.28
CA ILE A 98 -9.26 -5.34 12.56
C ILE A 98 -8.81 -6.48 13.48
N VAL A 99 -8.77 -7.69 12.96
CA VAL A 99 -8.39 -8.88 13.74
C VAL A 99 -6.96 -8.76 14.25
N THR A 100 -6.07 -8.18 13.46
CA THR A 100 -4.67 -8.01 13.84
C THR A 100 -4.41 -6.69 14.56
N LYS A 101 -5.43 -5.86 14.73
CA LYS A 101 -5.36 -4.54 15.38
C LYS A 101 -4.48 -3.54 14.65
N LEU A 102 -4.24 -3.78 13.38
CA LEU A 102 -3.43 -2.87 12.56
C LEU A 102 -4.25 -1.69 12.05
N ASP A 103 -5.56 -1.72 12.20
CA ASP A 103 -6.42 -0.59 11.88
C ASP A 103 -6.14 0.61 12.77
N THR A 104 -5.45 0.43 13.90
CA THR A 104 -5.05 1.54 14.77
C THR A 104 -3.63 2.03 14.46
N VAL A 105 -2.88 1.30 13.66
CA VAL A 105 -1.48 1.60 13.35
C VAL A 105 -1.36 2.42 12.07
N PHE A 106 -2.18 2.12 11.08
CA PHE A 106 -2.20 2.84 9.81
C PHE A 106 -3.27 3.93 9.83
N ILE A 107 -3.02 5.01 9.10
CA ILE A 107 -4.06 6.00 8.82
C ILE A 107 -4.90 5.44 7.67
N ILE A 108 -6.19 5.25 7.90
CA ILE A 108 -7.08 4.59 6.95
C ILE A 108 -8.17 5.56 6.52
N ALA A 109 -8.39 5.65 5.22
CA ALA A 109 -9.41 6.52 4.64
C ALA A 109 -10.25 5.74 3.64
N PRO A 110 -11.49 6.17 3.37
CA PRO A 110 -12.33 5.48 2.40
C PRO A 110 -11.87 5.65 0.96
N THR A 111 -11.23 6.77 0.64
CA THR A 111 -10.79 7.06 -0.74
C THR A 111 -9.38 7.65 -0.72
N VAL A 112 -8.74 7.62 -1.89
CA VAL A 112 -7.43 8.25 -2.07
C VAL A 112 -7.53 9.76 -1.82
N GLU A 113 -8.58 10.41 -2.33
CA GLU A 113 -8.77 11.85 -2.15
C GLU A 113 -8.81 12.21 -0.67
N GLU A 114 -9.55 11.43 0.11
CA GLU A 114 -9.66 11.68 1.53
C GLU A 114 -8.34 11.42 2.25
N ALA A 115 -7.62 10.37 1.85
CA ALA A 115 -6.32 10.09 2.42
C ALA A 115 -5.36 11.25 2.20
N VAL A 116 -5.34 11.80 0.99
CA VAL A 116 -4.44 12.92 0.66
C VAL A 116 -4.72 14.13 1.56
N THR A 117 -5.98 14.39 1.92
CA THR A 117 -6.31 15.52 2.81
C THR A 117 -5.74 15.36 4.21
N ARG A 118 -5.35 14.16 4.59
CA ARG A 118 -4.79 13.89 5.92
C ARG A 118 -3.28 14.01 5.98
N ILE A 119 -2.64 14.30 4.86
CA ILE A 119 -1.19 14.48 4.82
C ILE A 119 -0.85 15.89 5.28
N PRO A 120 0.13 16.05 6.18
CA PRO A 120 0.51 17.39 6.66
C PRO A 120 0.95 18.30 5.54
N ALA A 121 0.63 19.57 5.68
CA ALA A 121 0.98 20.58 4.69
C ALA A 121 2.49 20.89 4.71
#